data_7c47110287a6379cf7e3043ebebedaa5
#
_entry.id   7c47110287a6379cf7e3043ebebedaa5
#
_cell.length_a   1.000
_cell.length_b   1.000
_cell.length_c   1.000
_cell.angle_alpha   90.00
_cell.angle_beta   90.00
_cell.angle_gamma   90.00
#
_symmetry.space_group_name_H-M   'P 1'
#
loop_
_entity.id
_entity.type
_entity.pdbx_description
1 polymer ?
#
loop_
_entity_poly.entity_id
_entity_poly.type
_entity_poly.pdbx_seq_one_letter_code
_entity_poly.pdbx_strand_id
1 'polypeptide(L)'
;MIKKASLLTACSVTAFSAWAQDTSPDTLVVTANRFEQPRSTVLAPTTVVTRQDIDRWQSTSVNDVLRRLPGVDITQNGGSGQLSSIFIRGTNASHVLVLIDGVRLNLAGVSGSADLSQFPIALVQRVEYIRGPRSAVYGSDAIGGVVNIITTRDHPGTEISAGWGSNSYQNYDVSTQQQLGDKTRVTLLGDYAHTHGYDVVAYGNTGTQAQPDNDGFLSKTLYGALEHNFTDAWSGFVRGYGYDNRTNYDAYYSPGLPLVDTRKLYSQSWDAGLRYNGELIKSQLITSYSHSKDYNYDPHYGRYD
;
A
#
# COMPACT_ATOMS: atom_id res chain seq x y z
N MET A 1 20.68 -57.67 26.95
CA MET A 1 19.49 -56.98 27.50
C MET A 1 19.74 -55.50 27.44
N ILE A 2 19.25 -54.78 26.41
CA ILE A 2 19.44 -53.34 26.25
C ILE A 2 18.06 -52.72 26.40
N LYS A 3 17.88 -51.93 27.47
CA LYS A 3 16.64 -51.20 27.77
C LYS A 3 16.57 -49.96 26.86
N LYS A 4 15.56 -49.88 25.99
CA LYS A 4 15.22 -48.68 25.22
C LYS A 4 14.48 -47.70 26.15
N ALA A 5 15.09 -46.56 26.41
CA ALA A 5 14.43 -45.43 27.07
C ALA A 5 13.75 -44.55 26.00
N SER A 6 12.44 -44.51 26.01
CA SER A 6 11.66 -43.63 25.16
C SER A 6 11.57 -42.25 25.83
N LEU A 7 12.12 -41.23 25.18
CA LEU A 7 12.02 -39.84 25.59
C LEU A 7 10.74 -39.27 24.98
N LEU A 8 9.69 -39.11 25.78
CA LEU A 8 8.48 -38.38 25.39
C LEU A 8 8.73 -36.86 25.59
N THR A 9 8.95 -36.16 24.53
CA THR A 9 8.98 -34.68 24.55
C THR A 9 7.53 -34.16 24.51
N ALA A 10 7.05 -33.65 25.64
CA ALA A 10 5.77 -32.98 25.73
C ALA A 10 5.89 -31.58 25.16
N CYS A 11 5.35 -31.35 23.96
CA CYS A 11 5.11 -30.02 23.41
C CYS A 11 3.96 -29.37 24.19
N SER A 12 4.26 -28.49 25.13
CA SER A 12 3.28 -27.62 25.76
C SER A 12 2.89 -26.50 24.79
N VAL A 13 1.73 -26.65 24.16
CA VAL A 13 1.08 -25.59 23.41
C VAL A 13 0.50 -24.59 24.40
N THR A 14 1.18 -23.48 24.61
CA THR A 14 0.62 -22.32 25.31
C THR A 14 -0.40 -21.66 24.38
N ALA A 15 -1.68 -21.85 24.69
CA ALA A 15 -2.77 -21.12 24.03
C ALA A 15 -2.66 -19.65 24.43
N PHE A 16 -2.20 -18.81 23.51
CA PHE A 16 -2.36 -17.37 23.60
C PHE A 16 -3.85 -17.06 23.36
N SER A 17 -4.53 -16.62 24.41
CA SER A 17 -5.88 -16.06 24.29
C SER A 17 -5.77 -14.76 23.51
N ALA A 18 -6.07 -14.79 22.22
CA ALA A 18 -6.29 -13.60 21.43
C ALA A 18 -7.55 -12.91 21.95
N TRP A 19 -7.38 -11.81 22.64
CA TRP A 19 -8.50 -10.92 22.96
C TRP A 19 -8.86 -10.21 21.64
N ALA A 20 -9.95 -10.65 21.02
CA ALA A 20 -10.58 -9.90 19.95
C ALA A 20 -11.07 -8.57 20.53
N GLN A 21 -10.40 -7.49 20.22
CA GLN A 21 -10.86 -6.15 20.53
C GLN A 21 -11.93 -5.80 19.50
N ASP A 22 -13.20 -5.86 19.93
CA ASP A 22 -14.34 -5.39 19.14
C ASP A 22 -14.20 -3.88 18.96
N THR A 23 -13.63 -3.46 17.85
CA THR A 23 -13.65 -2.06 17.42
C THR A 23 -15.08 -1.72 16.98
N SER A 24 -15.84 -1.11 17.89
CA SER A 24 -17.15 -0.55 17.56
C SER A 24 -17.01 0.40 16.36
N PRO A 25 -17.93 0.36 15.37
CA PRO A 25 -17.90 1.22 14.21
C PRO A 25 -17.87 2.73 14.53
N ASP A 26 -18.27 3.12 15.71
CA ASP A 26 -18.31 4.51 16.19
C ASP A 26 -16.95 5.05 16.66
N THR A 27 -15.97 4.18 16.92
CA THR A 27 -14.62 4.59 17.35
C THR A 27 -13.65 4.82 16.17
N LEU A 28 -14.09 4.48 14.95
CA LEU A 28 -13.25 4.61 13.78
C LEU A 28 -13.08 6.08 13.38
N VAL A 29 -11.86 6.59 13.48
CA VAL A 29 -11.50 7.96 13.10
C VAL A 29 -11.09 7.97 11.62
N VAL A 30 -11.58 8.96 10.88
CA VAL A 30 -11.27 9.15 9.45
C VAL A 30 -10.79 10.56 9.17
N THR A 31 -10.02 10.71 8.10
CA THR A 31 -9.42 12.00 7.69
C THR A 31 -10.15 12.66 6.52
N ALA A 32 -11.44 12.32 6.34
CA ALA A 32 -12.27 12.72 5.20
C ALA A 32 -12.34 14.23 4.92
N ASN A 33 -12.09 15.07 5.94
CA ASN A 33 -12.06 16.53 5.83
C ASN A 33 -10.67 17.11 6.16
N ARG A 34 -9.59 16.36 5.93
CA ARG A 34 -8.19 16.67 6.28
C ARG A 34 -7.88 16.67 7.78
N PHE A 35 -8.86 16.46 8.65
CA PHE A 35 -8.68 16.34 10.09
C PHE A 35 -9.28 15.02 10.56
N GLU A 36 -8.66 14.44 11.57
CA GLU A 36 -9.17 13.27 12.25
C GLU A 36 -10.50 13.57 12.93
N GLN A 37 -11.54 12.80 12.58
CA GLN A 37 -12.88 12.93 13.15
C GLN A 37 -13.57 11.57 13.17
N PRO A 38 -14.50 11.33 14.12
CA PRO A 38 -15.27 10.11 14.13
C PRO A 38 -16.01 9.89 12.81
N ARG A 39 -16.01 8.68 12.27
CA ARG A 39 -16.68 8.34 11.01
C ARG A 39 -18.16 8.73 11.02
N SER A 40 -18.82 8.59 12.18
CA SER A 40 -20.24 8.94 12.38
C SER A 40 -20.53 10.43 12.14
N THR A 41 -19.53 11.32 12.26
CA THR A 41 -19.70 12.76 12.03
C THR A 41 -19.45 13.18 10.59
N VAL A 42 -18.97 12.26 9.73
CA VAL A 42 -18.67 12.53 8.33
C VAL A 42 -19.92 12.37 7.49
N LEU A 43 -20.45 13.47 6.95
CA LEU A 43 -21.65 13.45 6.08
C LEU A 43 -21.42 12.77 4.73
N ALA A 44 -20.15 12.64 4.30
CA ALA A 44 -19.83 11.98 3.04
C ALA A 44 -19.89 10.47 3.17
N PRO A 45 -20.41 9.76 2.16
CA PRO A 45 -20.34 8.30 2.11
C PRO A 45 -18.90 7.83 2.14
N THR A 46 -18.42 7.39 3.31
CA THR A 46 -17.05 6.96 3.53
C THR A 46 -17.03 5.48 3.85
N THR A 47 -16.21 4.73 3.11
CA THR A 47 -15.91 3.32 3.37
C THR A 47 -14.49 3.24 3.92
N VAL A 48 -14.32 2.49 5.00
CA VAL A 48 -13.00 2.23 5.59
C VAL A 48 -12.74 0.75 5.49
N VAL A 49 -11.57 0.40 4.97
CA VAL A 49 -11.02 -0.95 4.96
C VAL A 49 -9.85 -0.96 5.93
N THR A 50 -9.93 -1.79 6.95
CA THR A 50 -8.90 -1.90 7.99
C THR A 50 -7.80 -2.88 7.58
N ARG A 51 -6.65 -2.86 8.28
CA ARG A 51 -5.60 -3.87 8.11
C ARG A 51 -6.16 -5.28 8.29
N GLN A 52 -7.00 -5.48 9.28
CA GLN A 52 -7.65 -6.76 9.56
C GLN A 52 -8.52 -7.26 8.39
N ASP A 53 -9.22 -6.36 7.70
CA ASP A 53 -9.99 -6.71 6.50
C ASP A 53 -9.07 -7.11 5.35
N ILE A 54 -7.97 -6.37 5.15
CA ILE A 54 -6.94 -6.65 4.12
C ILE A 54 -6.36 -8.05 4.34
N ASP A 55 -5.99 -8.38 5.57
CA ASP A 55 -5.43 -9.68 5.94
C ASP A 55 -6.45 -10.82 5.78
N ARG A 56 -7.71 -10.59 6.20
CA ARG A 56 -8.80 -11.55 6.02
C ARG A 56 -9.07 -11.84 4.54
N TRP A 57 -8.94 -10.85 3.68
CA TRP A 57 -9.12 -10.99 2.24
C TRP A 57 -7.89 -11.58 1.55
N GLN A 58 -6.77 -11.71 2.25
CA GLN A 58 -5.49 -12.15 1.69
C GLN A 58 -5.09 -11.33 0.45
N SER A 59 -5.34 -10.03 0.50
CA SER A 59 -5.02 -9.13 -0.61
C SER A 59 -3.51 -8.99 -0.75
N THR A 60 -3.00 -9.22 -1.95
CA THR A 60 -1.56 -9.15 -2.26
C THR A 60 -1.14 -7.80 -2.86
N SER A 61 -2.11 -6.96 -3.21
CA SER A 61 -1.88 -5.62 -3.75
C SER A 61 -2.92 -4.62 -3.27
N VAL A 62 -2.61 -3.34 -3.36
CA VAL A 62 -3.59 -2.26 -3.09
C VAL A 62 -4.74 -2.33 -4.09
N ASN A 63 -4.48 -2.69 -5.34
CA ASN A 63 -5.50 -2.86 -6.35
C ASN A 63 -6.56 -3.90 -5.96
N ASP A 64 -6.14 -5.01 -5.32
CA ASP A 64 -7.07 -6.05 -4.84
C ASP A 64 -8.02 -5.53 -3.78
N VAL A 65 -7.52 -4.68 -2.89
CA VAL A 65 -8.32 -4.00 -1.87
C VAL A 65 -9.33 -3.06 -2.52
N LEU A 66 -8.87 -2.23 -3.45
CA LEU A 66 -9.70 -1.20 -4.07
C LEU A 66 -10.80 -1.79 -4.97
N ARG A 67 -10.55 -2.91 -5.65
CA ARG A 67 -11.57 -3.63 -6.46
C ARG A 67 -12.78 -4.09 -5.66
N ARG A 68 -12.65 -4.21 -4.33
CA ARG A 68 -13.75 -4.59 -3.43
C ARG A 68 -14.61 -3.40 -3.02
N LEU A 69 -14.18 -2.18 -3.32
CA LEU A 69 -14.90 -0.98 -2.96
C LEU A 69 -16.04 -0.68 -3.95
N PRO A 70 -17.20 -0.22 -3.47
CA PRO A 70 -18.35 -0.01 -4.31
C PRO A 70 -18.14 1.11 -5.33
N GLY A 71 -18.29 0.79 -6.61
CA GLY A 71 -18.18 1.73 -7.73
C GLY A 71 -16.74 2.10 -8.08
N VAL A 72 -15.77 1.31 -7.64
CA VAL A 72 -14.37 1.40 -8.06
C VAL A 72 -14.11 0.32 -9.12
N ASP A 73 -13.60 0.76 -10.27
CA ASP A 73 -13.09 -0.10 -11.33
C ASP A 73 -11.60 0.11 -11.49
N ILE A 74 -10.86 -0.97 -11.73
CA ILE A 74 -9.41 -0.92 -11.92
C ILE A 74 -9.07 -1.69 -13.20
N THR A 75 -8.44 -0.99 -14.13
CA THR A 75 -7.75 -1.64 -15.24
C THR A 75 -6.30 -1.88 -14.84
N GLN A 76 -5.73 -2.99 -15.30
CA GLN A 76 -4.35 -3.39 -15.07
C GLN A 76 -3.84 -4.10 -16.31
N ASN A 77 -2.65 -3.76 -16.75
CA ASN A 77 -2.10 -4.24 -18.02
C ASN A 77 -1.52 -5.65 -17.94
N GLY A 78 -1.59 -6.30 -16.79
CA GLY A 78 -1.06 -7.63 -16.60
C GLY A 78 -0.97 -8.05 -15.14
N GLY A 79 0.14 -8.69 -14.77
CA GLY A 79 0.40 -9.26 -13.45
C GLY A 79 0.74 -8.23 -12.36
N SER A 80 1.37 -8.73 -11.29
CA SER A 80 1.78 -7.91 -10.16
C SER A 80 2.74 -6.80 -10.59
N GLY A 81 2.53 -5.57 -10.09
CA GLY A 81 3.38 -4.41 -10.34
C GLY A 81 3.23 -3.78 -11.73
N GLN A 82 2.43 -4.35 -12.64
CA GLN A 82 2.17 -3.76 -13.95
C GLN A 82 1.18 -2.60 -13.86
N LEU A 83 1.32 -1.63 -14.78
CA LEU A 83 0.59 -0.37 -14.77
C LEU A 83 -0.92 -0.56 -14.55
N SER A 84 -1.47 0.21 -13.63
CA SER A 84 -2.90 0.23 -13.33
C SER A 84 -3.50 1.62 -13.37
N SER A 85 -4.80 1.69 -13.59
CA SER A 85 -5.58 2.92 -13.52
C SER A 85 -6.85 2.68 -12.72
N ILE A 86 -7.21 3.67 -11.89
CA ILE A 86 -8.33 3.62 -10.98
C ILE A 86 -9.44 4.53 -11.51
N PHE A 87 -10.64 4.00 -11.61
CA PHE A 87 -11.84 4.73 -12.02
C PHE A 87 -12.90 4.65 -10.93
N ILE A 88 -13.60 5.73 -10.67
CA ILE A 88 -14.70 5.77 -9.70
C ILE A 88 -15.97 6.16 -10.45
N ARG A 89 -16.98 5.28 -10.48
CA ARG A 89 -18.29 5.54 -11.11
C ARG A 89 -18.18 6.01 -12.56
N GLY A 90 -17.23 5.48 -13.33
CA GLY A 90 -17.03 5.83 -14.72
C GLY A 90 -16.41 7.22 -14.98
N THR A 91 -15.89 7.88 -13.94
CA THR A 91 -15.09 9.10 -14.13
C THR A 91 -13.73 8.77 -14.72
N ASN A 92 -13.02 9.75 -15.25
CA ASN A 92 -11.68 9.58 -15.74
C ASN A 92 -10.71 9.24 -14.57
N ALA A 93 -9.68 8.46 -14.83
CA ALA A 93 -8.66 8.11 -13.82
C ALA A 93 -7.96 9.34 -13.22
N SER A 94 -7.78 10.42 -13.97
CA SER A 94 -7.25 11.70 -13.47
C SER A 94 -8.20 12.44 -12.50
N HIS A 95 -9.45 12.01 -12.39
CA HIS A 95 -10.45 12.56 -11.47
C HIS A 95 -10.54 11.81 -10.14
N VAL A 96 -9.63 10.87 -9.91
CA VAL A 96 -9.52 10.12 -8.66
C VAL A 96 -8.28 10.60 -7.90
N LEU A 97 -8.51 11.29 -6.79
CA LEU A 97 -7.41 11.73 -5.94
C LEU A 97 -6.96 10.60 -5.02
N VAL A 98 -5.68 10.26 -5.10
CA VAL A 98 -5.04 9.31 -4.18
C VAL A 98 -4.11 10.07 -3.24
N LEU A 99 -4.27 9.79 -1.95
CA LEU A 99 -3.46 10.35 -0.87
C LEU A 99 -2.75 9.21 -0.12
N ILE A 100 -1.56 9.49 0.37
CA ILE A 100 -0.86 8.68 1.37
C ILE A 100 -0.76 9.54 2.63
N ASP A 101 -1.43 9.12 3.70
CA ASP A 101 -1.50 9.86 4.97
C ASP A 101 -1.91 11.33 4.81
N GLY A 102 -2.84 11.60 3.89
CA GLY A 102 -3.33 12.94 3.58
C GLY A 102 -2.45 13.75 2.63
N VAL A 103 -1.29 13.25 2.24
CA VAL A 103 -0.39 13.87 1.25
C VAL A 103 -0.67 13.28 -0.13
N ARG A 104 -0.79 14.14 -1.14
CA ARG A 104 -1.07 13.70 -2.52
C ARG A 104 0.03 12.78 -3.03
N LEU A 105 -0.37 11.62 -3.55
CA LEU A 105 0.53 10.73 -4.24
C LEU A 105 0.88 11.32 -5.61
N ASN A 106 2.10 11.87 -5.70
CA ASN A 106 2.67 12.32 -6.96
C ASN A 106 3.53 11.20 -7.54
N LEU A 107 2.94 10.37 -8.39
CA LEU A 107 3.72 9.52 -9.27
C LEU A 107 3.91 10.25 -10.58
N ALA A 108 5.13 10.25 -11.09
CA ALA A 108 5.42 10.68 -12.46
C ALA A 108 4.81 9.64 -13.41
N GLY A 109 3.54 9.79 -13.70
CA GLY A 109 2.79 8.90 -14.59
C GLY A 109 2.23 9.67 -15.76
N VAL A 110 2.05 8.98 -16.87
CA VAL A 110 1.37 9.48 -18.04
C VAL A 110 -0.07 9.87 -17.63
N SER A 111 -0.53 11.08 -18.00
CA SER A 111 -1.90 11.57 -17.84
C SER A 111 -2.39 11.93 -16.42
N GLY A 112 -1.53 12.10 -15.43
CA GLY A 112 -1.94 12.62 -14.11
C GLY A 112 -2.82 11.67 -13.27
N SER A 113 -2.92 10.41 -13.65
CA SER A 113 -3.59 9.37 -12.86
C SER A 113 -2.63 8.73 -11.86
N ALA A 114 -3.14 8.35 -10.70
CA ALA A 114 -2.35 7.58 -9.73
C ALA A 114 -2.26 6.11 -10.14
N ASP A 115 -1.02 5.57 -10.13
CA ASP A 115 -0.77 4.14 -10.29
C ASP A 115 -0.38 3.54 -8.92
N LEU A 116 -1.24 2.65 -8.41
CA LEU A 116 -1.02 1.97 -7.13
C LEU A 116 -0.51 0.52 -7.29
N SER A 117 -0.26 0.07 -8.52
CA SER A 117 0.22 -1.29 -8.78
C SER A 117 1.55 -1.59 -8.10
N GLN A 118 2.36 -0.56 -7.91
CA GLN A 118 3.70 -0.66 -7.33
C GLN A 118 3.76 -0.20 -5.87
N PHE A 119 2.64 0.28 -5.28
CA PHE A 119 2.62 0.69 -3.88
C PHE A 119 2.54 -0.54 -2.97
N PRO A 120 3.50 -0.71 -2.02
CA PRO A 120 3.57 -1.91 -1.20
C PRO A 120 2.36 -2.05 -0.27
N ILE A 121 1.68 -3.20 -0.34
CA ILE A 121 0.50 -3.50 0.50
C ILE A 121 0.87 -3.57 1.99
N ALA A 122 2.10 -3.94 2.32
CA ALA A 122 2.60 -3.98 3.69
C ALA A 122 2.55 -2.63 4.40
N LEU A 123 2.69 -1.52 3.67
CA LEU A 123 2.56 -0.17 4.21
C LEU A 123 1.12 0.21 4.58
N VAL A 124 0.12 -0.49 4.05
CA VAL A 124 -1.29 -0.11 4.18
C VAL A 124 -1.84 -0.60 5.51
N GLN A 125 -2.14 0.32 6.43
CA GLN A 125 -2.81 0.01 7.70
C GLN A 125 -4.33 0.17 7.60
N ARG A 126 -4.80 1.11 6.81
CA ARG A 126 -6.21 1.21 6.40
C ARG A 126 -6.35 2.00 5.10
N VAL A 127 -7.46 1.82 4.42
CA VAL A 127 -7.86 2.59 3.25
C VAL A 127 -9.16 3.32 3.58
N GLU A 128 -9.15 4.63 3.44
CA GLU A 128 -10.33 5.48 3.56
C GLU A 128 -10.79 5.89 2.16
N TYR A 129 -11.97 5.41 1.76
CA TYR A 129 -12.56 5.71 0.47
C TYR A 129 -13.75 6.64 0.63
N ILE A 130 -13.63 7.86 0.12
CA ILE A 130 -14.65 8.88 0.18
C ILE A 130 -15.27 9.02 -1.21
N ARG A 131 -16.54 8.68 -1.30
CA ARG A 131 -17.30 8.69 -2.56
C ARG A 131 -17.87 10.06 -2.88
N GLY A 132 -17.86 10.40 -4.17
CA GLY A 132 -18.45 11.61 -4.69
C GLY A 132 -17.51 12.81 -4.70
N PRO A 133 -17.96 13.94 -5.23
CA PRO A 133 -17.10 15.10 -5.45
C PRO A 133 -16.60 15.70 -4.14
N ARG A 134 -15.30 15.91 -4.07
CA ARG A 134 -14.59 16.51 -2.93
C ARG A 134 -13.69 17.67 -3.34
N SER A 135 -13.93 18.22 -4.52
CA SER A 135 -13.14 19.29 -5.09
C SER A 135 -13.08 20.55 -4.21
N ALA A 136 -14.12 20.83 -3.44
CA ALA A 136 -14.14 21.94 -2.49
C ALA A 136 -13.11 21.80 -1.35
N VAL A 137 -12.73 20.56 -0.99
CA VAL A 137 -11.78 20.27 0.09
C VAL A 137 -10.39 19.95 -0.44
N TYR A 138 -10.32 19.22 -1.55
CA TYR A 138 -9.10 18.60 -2.05
C TYR A 138 -8.63 19.11 -3.41
N GLY A 139 -9.41 19.95 -4.11
CA GLY A 139 -9.07 20.49 -5.42
C GLY A 139 -9.65 19.69 -6.58
N SER A 140 -9.27 20.08 -7.81
CA SER A 140 -9.85 19.62 -9.08
C SER A 140 -9.84 18.10 -9.30
N ASP A 141 -8.85 17.41 -8.78
CA ASP A 141 -8.67 15.98 -9.05
C ASP A 141 -9.58 15.08 -8.21
N ALA A 142 -10.31 15.65 -7.24
CA ALA A 142 -11.23 14.93 -6.39
C ALA A 142 -12.70 14.99 -6.86
N ILE A 143 -12.92 14.93 -8.17
CA ILE A 143 -14.25 14.97 -8.79
C ILE A 143 -14.96 13.62 -8.63
N GLY A 144 -14.27 12.52 -8.90
CA GLY A 144 -14.82 11.16 -8.79
C GLY A 144 -14.88 10.67 -7.34
N GLY A 145 -13.87 10.99 -6.57
CA GLY A 145 -13.71 10.60 -5.17
C GLY A 145 -12.27 10.72 -4.68
N VAL A 146 -12.07 10.34 -3.43
CA VAL A 146 -10.75 10.35 -2.77
C VAL A 146 -10.46 8.98 -2.18
N VAL A 147 -9.28 8.47 -2.43
CA VAL A 147 -8.71 7.29 -1.78
C VAL A 147 -7.55 7.77 -0.91
N ASN A 148 -7.65 7.63 0.40
CA ASN A 148 -6.58 7.96 1.32
C ASN A 148 -6.05 6.67 1.95
N ILE A 149 -4.79 6.37 1.69
CA ILE A 149 -4.08 5.22 2.25
C ILE A 149 -3.38 5.69 3.51
N ILE A 150 -3.63 5.04 4.63
CA ILE A 150 -3.03 5.34 5.91
C ILE A 150 -1.96 4.31 6.21
N THR A 151 -0.74 4.78 6.50
CA THR A 151 0.42 3.94 6.80
C THR A 151 0.70 3.82 8.30
N THR A 152 0.15 4.71 9.11
CA THR A 152 0.34 4.73 10.56
C THR A 152 -0.51 3.65 11.23
N ARG A 153 0.10 2.85 12.10
CA ARG A 153 -0.60 1.83 12.90
C ARG A 153 -1.36 2.49 14.05
N ASP A 154 -2.51 1.94 14.37
CA ASP A 154 -3.35 2.44 15.47
C ASP A 154 -2.99 1.80 16.84
N HIS A 155 -2.31 0.65 16.82
CA HIS A 155 -2.02 -0.13 18.04
C HIS A 155 -0.55 -0.53 18.14
N PRO A 156 0.05 -0.46 19.36
CA PRO A 156 1.40 -0.98 19.61
C PRO A 156 1.41 -2.50 19.45
N GLY A 157 2.57 -3.01 19.08
CA GLY A 157 2.80 -4.44 18.92
C GLY A 157 3.86 -4.74 17.87
N THR A 158 4.24 -6.00 17.81
CA THR A 158 5.12 -6.54 16.78
C THR A 158 4.39 -7.64 16.03
N GLU A 159 4.43 -7.57 14.71
CA GLU A 159 3.87 -8.57 13.82
C GLU A 159 4.95 -9.06 12.88
N ILE A 160 4.95 -10.35 12.65
CA ILE A 160 5.82 -11.00 11.68
C ILE A 160 4.92 -11.88 10.83
N SER A 161 4.98 -11.74 9.53
CA SER A 161 4.24 -12.60 8.62
C SER A 161 5.14 -13.20 7.55
N ALA A 162 4.70 -14.36 7.05
CA ALA A 162 5.31 -15.02 5.92
C ALA A 162 4.21 -15.69 5.11
N GLY A 163 4.22 -15.47 3.80
CA GLY A 163 3.24 -16.00 2.86
C GLY A 163 3.89 -16.69 1.68
N TRP A 164 3.23 -17.74 1.19
CA TRP A 164 3.61 -18.44 -0.03
C TRP A 164 2.37 -18.70 -0.88
N GLY A 165 2.55 -18.69 -2.19
CA GLY A 165 1.45 -18.88 -3.12
C GLY A 165 1.88 -19.47 -4.46
N SER A 166 0.94 -19.50 -5.40
CA SER A 166 1.19 -19.90 -6.79
C SER A 166 2.22 -18.97 -7.45
N ASN A 167 2.78 -19.41 -8.58
CA ASN A 167 3.80 -18.68 -9.33
C ASN A 167 5.03 -18.28 -8.50
N SER A 168 5.42 -19.16 -7.55
CA SER A 168 6.51 -18.91 -6.60
C SER A 168 6.36 -17.61 -5.79
N TYR A 169 5.11 -17.22 -5.52
CA TYR A 169 4.85 -16.07 -4.65
C TYR A 169 5.42 -16.31 -3.25
N GLN A 170 6.13 -15.32 -2.75
CA GLN A 170 6.71 -15.26 -1.41
C GLN A 170 6.57 -13.85 -0.87
N ASN A 171 6.17 -13.75 0.39
CA ASN A 171 6.12 -12.48 1.11
C ASN A 171 6.66 -12.69 2.52
N TYR A 172 7.48 -11.77 2.99
CA TYR A 172 8.01 -11.75 4.35
C TYR A 172 7.94 -10.32 4.84
N ASP A 173 7.19 -10.07 5.91
CA ASP A 173 7.14 -8.77 6.54
C ASP A 173 7.36 -8.84 8.05
N VAL A 174 7.96 -7.80 8.56
CA VAL A 174 8.11 -7.53 9.98
C VAL A 174 7.72 -6.08 10.23
N SER A 175 6.84 -5.87 11.19
CA SER A 175 6.47 -4.54 11.62
C SER A 175 6.42 -4.47 13.14
N THR A 176 6.87 -3.36 13.70
CA THR A 176 6.81 -3.13 15.14
C THR A 176 6.42 -1.68 15.43
N GLN A 177 5.56 -1.50 16.40
CA GLN A 177 5.25 -0.20 16.97
C GLN A 177 5.44 -0.28 18.46
N GLN A 178 6.29 0.58 19.00
CA GLN A 178 6.64 0.64 20.41
C GLN A 178 6.36 2.01 21.00
N GLN A 179 5.83 2.00 22.22
CA GLN A 179 5.67 3.20 23.03
C GLN A 179 6.93 3.39 23.88
N LEU A 180 7.63 4.49 23.69
CA LEU A 180 8.81 4.86 24.47
C LEU A 180 8.41 5.92 25.50
N GLY A 181 8.16 5.47 26.73
CA GLY A 181 7.52 6.31 27.77
C GLY A 181 6.09 6.68 27.36
N ASP A 182 5.54 7.70 27.98
CA ASP A 182 4.13 8.08 27.81
C ASP A 182 3.86 8.96 26.57
N LYS A 183 4.91 9.50 25.96
CA LYS A 183 4.77 10.56 24.96
C LYS A 183 5.32 10.25 23.58
N THR A 184 6.11 9.19 23.45
CA THR A 184 6.83 8.90 22.19
C THR A 184 6.43 7.57 21.63
N ARG A 185 6.11 7.53 20.36
CA ARG A 185 5.80 6.31 19.60
C ARG A 185 6.79 6.15 18.46
N VAL A 186 7.33 4.95 18.30
CA VAL A 186 8.22 4.57 17.21
C VAL A 186 7.60 3.41 16.44
N THR A 187 7.56 3.53 15.13
CA THR A 187 7.11 2.46 14.22
C THR A 187 8.19 2.14 13.21
N LEU A 188 8.46 0.86 13.01
CA LEU A 188 9.35 0.36 11.97
C LEU A 188 8.67 -0.77 11.21
N LEU A 189 8.91 -0.85 9.89
CA LEU A 189 8.42 -1.94 9.04
C LEU A 189 9.47 -2.24 7.97
N GLY A 190 9.65 -3.53 7.72
CA GLY A 190 10.40 -4.07 6.58
C GLY A 190 9.59 -5.13 5.87
N ASP A 191 9.55 -5.09 4.54
CA ASP A 191 8.80 -6.03 3.70
C ASP A 191 9.62 -6.46 2.50
N TYR A 192 9.44 -7.72 2.13
CA TYR A 192 9.96 -8.33 0.92
C TYR A 192 8.87 -9.16 0.27
N ALA A 193 8.51 -8.83 -0.96
CA ALA A 193 7.55 -9.59 -1.75
C ALA A 193 8.15 -9.97 -3.11
N HIS A 194 7.95 -11.21 -3.53
CA HIS A 194 8.44 -11.73 -4.80
C HIS A 194 7.44 -12.69 -5.42
N THR A 195 7.32 -12.65 -6.74
CA THR A 195 6.65 -13.69 -7.54
C THR A 195 7.36 -13.84 -8.88
N HIS A 196 7.39 -15.06 -9.40
CA HIS A 196 7.81 -15.28 -10.79
C HIS A 196 6.75 -14.83 -11.79
N GLY A 197 5.49 -14.61 -11.33
CA GLY A 197 4.40 -14.22 -12.20
C GLY A 197 3.98 -15.34 -13.17
N TYR A 198 3.38 -14.92 -14.26
CA TYR A 198 2.94 -15.75 -15.37
C TYR A 198 3.05 -14.94 -16.65
N ASP A 199 3.10 -15.61 -17.79
CA ASP A 199 3.08 -14.98 -19.10
C ASP A 199 1.73 -14.30 -19.34
N VAL A 200 1.73 -12.98 -19.53
CA VAL A 200 0.52 -12.16 -19.69
C VAL A 200 0.05 -12.15 -21.14
N VAL A 201 0.96 -12.31 -22.11
CA VAL A 201 0.62 -12.30 -23.53
C VAL A 201 0.21 -13.69 -24.00
N ALA A 202 -1.10 -13.89 -24.19
CA ALA A 202 -1.63 -15.14 -24.72
C ALA A 202 -1.26 -15.34 -26.19
N TYR A 203 -0.54 -16.42 -26.47
CA TYR A 203 -0.18 -16.83 -27.82
C TYR A 203 -1.38 -17.20 -28.69
N GLY A 204 -1.33 -16.87 -29.94
CA GLY A 204 -2.19 -17.45 -30.97
C GLY A 204 -2.91 -16.49 -31.90
N ASN A 205 -3.01 -15.21 -31.62
CA ASN A 205 -3.76 -14.27 -32.47
C ASN A 205 -2.93 -13.23 -33.23
N THR A 206 -1.61 -13.13 -32.99
CA THR A 206 -0.80 -12.03 -33.56
C THR A 206 0.17 -12.50 -34.67
N GLY A 207 0.22 -13.79 -34.98
CA GLY A 207 1.14 -14.30 -36.00
C GLY A 207 2.62 -14.18 -35.64
N THR A 208 2.93 -13.92 -34.40
CA THR A 208 4.26 -13.66 -33.87
C THR A 208 4.74 -14.83 -33.04
N GLN A 209 5.99 -15.23 -33.17
CA GLN A 209 6.64 -16.16 -32.25
C GLN A 209 7.02 -15.40 -30.97
N ALA A 210 6.04 -15.11 -30.13
CA ALA A 210 6.34 -14.65 -28.81
C ALA A 210 7.05 -15.78 -28.05
N GLN A 211 8.09 -15.46 -27.31
CA GLN A 211 8.75 -16.44 -26.44
C GLN A 211 7.99 -16.45 -25.12
N PRO A 212 7.56 -17.64 -24.65
CA PRO A 212 6.91 -17.73 -23.36
C PRO A 212 7.90 -17.30 -22.28
N ASP A 213 7.53 -16.30 -21.51
CA ASP A 213 8.27 -15.89 -20.32
C ASP A 213 7.33 -15.58 -19.17
N ASN A 214 7.86 -15.20 -18.05
CA ASN A 214 7.07 -14.90 -16.86
C ASN A 214 7.24 -13.44 -16.46
N ASP A 215 6.12 -12.75 -16.28
CA ASP A 215 6.04 -11.38 -15.80
C ASP A 215 6.19 -11.33 -14.28
N GLY A 216 7.42 -11.42 -13.82
CA GLY A 216 7.75 -11.44 -12.40
C GLY A 216 7.66 -10.07 -11.73
N PHE A 217 7.51 -10.10 -10.41
CA PHE A 217 7.52 -8.90 -9.57
C PHE A 217 8.38 -9.11 -8.33
N LEU A 218 9.16 -8.09 -7.98
CA LEU A 218 9.95 -8.02 -6.75
C LEU A 218 9.74 -6.66 -6.11
N SER A 219 9.45 -6.64 -4.81
CA SER A 219 9.35 -5.43 -3.99
C SER A 219 10.16 -5.57 -2.72
N LYS A 220 10.87 -4.51 -2.35
CA LYS A 220 11.57 -4.38 -1.08
C LYS A 220 11.21 -3.06 -0.46
N THR A 221 10.69 -3.07 0.76
CA THR A 221 10.11 -1.89 1.41
C THR A 221 10.69 -1.69 2.80
N LEU A 222 10.94 -0.43 3.15
CA LEU A 222 11.26 0.00 4.50
C LEU A 222 10.37 1.19 4.88
N TYR A 223 9.93 1.23 6.13
CA TYR A 223 9.17 2.33 6.71
C TYR A 223 9.66 2.61 8.12
N GLY A 224 9.66 3.87 8.49
CA GLY A 224 9.95 4.33 9.84
C GLY A 224 9.13 5.56 10.19
N ALA A 225 8.64 5.63 11.44
CA ALA A 225 7.94 6.79 11.97
C ALA A 225 8.30 7.02 13.43
N LEU A 226 8.38 8.29 13.78
CA LEU A 226 8.53 8.80 15.15
C LEU A 226 7.44 9.82 15.38
N GLU A 227 6.63 9.62 16.43
CA GLU A 227 5.62 10.57 16.89
C GLU A 227 5.92 10.96 18.33
N HIS A 228 5.74 12.24 18.65
CA HIS A 228 5.97 12.74 20.00
C HIS A 228 4.91 13.75 20.43
N ASN A 229 4.35 13.56 21.62
CA ASN A 229 3.43 14.48 22.26
C ASN A 229 4.24 15.45 23.16
N PHE A 230 4.44 16.69 22.71
CA PHE A 230 5.16 17.71 23.50
C PHE A 230 4.34 18.10 24.71
N THR A 231 3.03 18.33 24.50
CA THR A 231 2.02 18.65 25.50
C THR A 231 0.71 17.92 25.15
N ASP A 232 -0.33 18.09 25.95
CA ASP A 232 -1.66 17.54 25.65
C ASP A 232 -2.28 18.13 24.36
N ALA A 233 -1.90 19.36 24.01
CA ALA A 233 -2.38 20.05 22.82
C ALA A 233 -1.43 19.97 21.62
N TRP A 234 -0.13 19.78 21.83
CA TRP A 234 0.87 19.81 20.77
C TRP A 234 1.50 18.45 20.56
N SER A 235 1.51 17.99 19.34
CA SER A 235 2.26 16.82 18.91
C SER A 235 3.01 17.07 17.61
N GLY A 236 4.03 16.25 17.36
CA GLY A 236 4.78 16.28 16.12
C GLY A 236 5.14 14.88 15.66
N PHE A 237 5.42 14.74 14.38
CA PHE A 237 5.86 13.50 13.80
C PHE A 237 6.87 13.71 12.69
N VAL A 238 7.70 12.69 12.50
CA VAL A 238 8.51 12.48 11.30
C VAL A 238 8.30 11.03 10.87
N ARG A 239 8.03 10.81 9.59
CA ARG A 239 7.89 9.48 9.02
C ARG A 239 8.48 9.42 7.63
N GLY A 240 8.84 8.24 7.21
CA GLY A 240 9.33 8.03 5.86
C GLY A 240 9.19 6.59 5.43
N TYR A 241 9.07 6.38 4.14
CA TYR A 241 9.13 5.08 3.52
C TYR A 241 9.96 5.13 2.24
N GLY A 242 10.52 3.99 1.92
CA GLY A 242 11.17 3.77 0.64
C GLY A 242 10.90 2.36 0.14
N TYR A 243 10.77 2.22 -1.18
CA TYR A 243 10.67 0.92 -1.82
C TYR A 243 11.46 0.86 -3.12
N ASP A 244 11.98 -0.33 -3.41
CA ASP A 244 12.71 -0.69 -4.62
C ASP A 244 11.97 -1.86 -5.27
N ASN A 245 11.35 -1.59 -6.41
CA ASN A 245 10.53 -2.54 -7.13
C ASN A 245 11.13 -2.85 -8.51
N ARG A 246 11.00 -4.11 -8.88
CA ARG A 246 11.30 -4.60 -10.21
C ARG A 246 10.10 -5.37 -10.75
N THR A 247 9.63 -4.99 -11.94
CA THR A 247 8.52 -5.62 -12.65
C THR A 247 8.96 -6.02 -14.03
N ASN A 248 8.75 -7.28 -14.40
CA ASN A 248 8.87 -7.71 -15.77
C ASN A 248 7.52 -7.54 -16.46
N TYR A 249 7.53 -7.21 -17.75
CA TYR A 249 6.33 -7.01 -18.55
C TYR A 249 6.63 -7.16 -20.03
N ASP A 250 5.60 -7.42 -20.81
CA ASP A 250 5.69 -7.47 -22.25
C ASP A 250 5.57 -6.08 -22.84
N ALA A 251 6.64 -5.61 -23.49
CA ALA A 251 6.61 -4.36 -24.23
C ALA A 251 5.99 -4.55 -25.61
N TYR A 252 5.88 -3.44 -26.34
CA TYR A 252 5.39 -3.43 -27.70
C TYR A 252 6.30 -4.31 -28.61
N TYR A 253 5.65 -5.22 -29.31
CA TYR A 253 6.25 -6.23 -30.16
C TYR A 253 7.14 -5.68 -31.29
N SER A 254 8.34 -6.21 -31.37
CA SER A 254 9.20 -6.14 -32.56
C SER A 254 9.50 -7.54 -33.09
N PRO A 255 9.25 -7.86 -34.38
CA PRO A 255 9.49 -9.18 -34.93
C PRO A 255 10.90 -9.70 -34.66
N GLY A 256 11.03 -10.87 -34.04
CA GLY A 256 12.29 -11.53 -33.78
C GLY A 256 13.06 -11.12 -32.52
N LEU A 257 12.49 -10.25 -31.68
CA LEU A 257 13.08 -9.85 -30.41
C LEU A 257 12.26 -10.41 -29.23
N PRO A 258 12.91 -10.79 -28.11
CA PRO A 258 12.17 -11.14 -26.89
C PRO A 258 11.40 -9.93 -26.37
N LEU A 259 10.20 -10.19 -25.84
CA LEU A 259 9.29 -9.15 -25.35
C LEU A 259 9.54 -8.74 -23.89
N VAL A 260 10.55 -9.32 -23.26
CA VAL A 260 10.82 -9.17 -21.83
C VAL A 260 11.40 -7.81 -21.54
N ASP A 261 10.56 -6.89 -21.16
CA ASP A 261 11.00 -5.60 -20.61
C ASP A 261 11.01 -5.64 -19.09
N THR A 262 11.81 -4.77 -18.51
CA THR A 262 11.89 -4.62 -17.05
C THR A 262 11.69 -3.16 -16.67
N ARG A 263 10.70 -2.91 -15.82
CA ARG A 263 10.53 -1.63 -15.13
C ARG A 263 11.18 -1.71 -13.74
N LYS A 264 11.97 -0.71 -13.38
CA LYS A 264 12.54 -0.53 -12.05
C LYS A 264 12.04 0.79 -11.48
N LEU A 265 11.32 0.71 -10.38
CA LEU A 265 10.80 1.86 -9.67
C LEU A 265 11.43 1.94 -8.28
N TYR A 266 12.25 2.95 -8.07
CA TYR A 266 12.69 3.37 -6.75
C TYR A 266 11.89 4.57 -6.31
N SER A 267 11.28 4.50 -5.12
CA SER A 267 10.50 5.61 -4.56
C SER A 267 10.82 5.79 -3.09
N GLN A 268 10.92 7.04 -2.66
CA GLN A 268 11.03 7.41 -1.25
C GLN A 268 10.17 8.64 -0.95
N SER A 269 9.59 8.67 0.23
CA SER A 269 8.83 9.81 0.73
C SER A 269 9.16 10.05 2.21
N TRP A 270 9.21 11.32 2.59
CA TRP A 270 9.46 11.79 3.94
C TRP A 270 8.47 12.88 4.27
N ASP A 271 7.80 12.75 5.41
CA ASP A 271 6.87 13.73 5.93
C ASP A 271 7.29 14.15 7.33
N ALA A 272 7.16 15.42 7.62
CA ALA A 272 7.27 15.95 8.98
C ALA A 272 6.08 16.87 9.25
N GLY A 273 5.52 16.80 10.45
CA GLY A 273 4.35 17.60 10.78
C GLY A 273 4.27 17.99 12.23
N LEU A 274 3.56 19.09 12.46
CA LEU A 274 3.14 19.58 13.76
C LEU A 274 1.62 19.62 13.79
N ARG A 275 1.01 19.15 14.88
CA ARG A 275 -0.43 19.17 15.13
C ARG A 275 -0.72 19.93 16.41
N TYR A 276 -1.72 20.78 16.34
CA TYR A 276 -2.31 21.45 17.49
C TYR A 276 -3.76 21.02 17.64
N ASN A 277 -4.09 20.43 18.76
CA ASN A 277 -5.43 19.97 19.13
C ASN A 277 -5.91 20.75 20.37
N GLY A 278 -6.32 22.02 20.17
CA GLY A 278 -6.94 22.82 21.19
C GLY A 278 -8.45 22.60 21.26
N GLU A 279 -9.10 23.11 22.32
CA GLU A 279 -10.55 22.97 22.52
C GLU A 279 -11.39 23.64 21.42
N LEU A 280 -10.96 24.83 20.96
CA LEU A 280 -11.69 25.62 19.97
C LEU A 280 -11.12 25.50 18.57
N ILE A 281 -9.84 25.22 18.43
CA ILE A 281 -9.14 25.23 17.14
C ILE A 281 -8.28 23.97 17.04
N LYS A 282 -8.40 23.28 15.90
CA LYS A 282 -7.47 22.25 15.47
C LYS A 282 -6.69 22.75 14.27
N SER A 283 -5.39 22.56 14.28
CA SER A 283 -4.49 22.97 13.20
C SER A 283 -3.41 21.94 12.97
N GLN A 284 -3.00 21.80 11.71
CA GLN A 284 -1.83 20.99 11.37
C GLN A 284 -1.01 21.64 10.28
N LEU A 285 0.30 21.45 10.37
CA LEU A 285 1.26 21.80 9.35
C LEU A 285 2.00 20.53 8.97
N ILE A 286 2.00 20.17 7.68
CA ILE A 286 2.74 19.04 7.16
C ILE A 286 3.64 19.54 6.04
N THR A 287 4.90 19.13 6.07
CA THR A 287 5.83 19.27 4.96
C THR A 287 6.21 17.88 4.48
N SER A 288 6.26 17.74 3.16
CA SER A 288 6.51 16.45 2.52
C SER A 288 7.58 16.61 1.44
N TYR A 289 8.43 15.60 1.34
CA TYR A 289 9.37 15.42 0.25
C TYR A 289 9.20 14.03 -0.33
N SER A 290 9.02 13.94 -1.64
CA SER A 290 8.99 12.66 -2.34
C SER A 290 9.94 12.68 -3.54
N HIS A 291 10.58 11.56 -3.79
CA HIS A 291 11.46 11.36 -4.92
C HIS A 291 11.27 9.96 -5.48
N SER A 292 11.01 9.89 -6.79
CA SER A 292 10.87 8.62 -7.49
C SER A 292 11.75 8.60 -8.72
N LYS A 293 12.32 7.42 -9.00
CA LYS A 293 13.05 7.12 -10.22
C LYS A 293 12.39 5.91 -10.87
N ASP A 294 11.90 6.10 -12.08
CA ASP A 294 11.21 5.08 -12.85
C ASP A 294 12.00 4.84 -14.15
N TYR A 295 12.43 3.62 -14.34
CA TYR A 295 13.29 3.24 -15.46
C TYR A 295 12.74 2.02 -16.15
N ASN A 296 12.67 2.09 -17.47
CA ASN A 296 12.38 0.95 -18.33
C ASN A 296 13.66 0.44 -18.99
N TYR A 297 13.77 -0.86 -19.11
CA TYR A 297 14.91 -1.55 -19.73
C TYR A 297 14.40 -2.53 -20.76
N ASP A 298 14.86 -2.34 -21.98
CA ASP A 298 14.74 -3.32 -23.05
C ASP A 298 16.03 -4.17 -23.09
N PRO A 299 15.94 -5.50 -23.27
CA PRO A 299 17.12 -6.37 -23.34
C PRO A 299 18.10 -6.04 -24.46
N HIS A 300 17.64 -5.42 -25.55
CA HIS A 300 18.46 -5.11 -26.75
C HIS A 300 18.91 -3.66 -26.77
N TYR A 301 18.03 -2.74 -26.40
CA TYR A 301 18.28 -1.30 -26.51
C TYR A 301 18.77 -0.67 -25.21
N GLY A 302 18.72 -1.44 -24.11
CA GLY A 302 19.11 -0.95 -22.81
C GLY A 302 18.06 -0.06 -22.14
N ARG A 303 18.50 0.88 -21.32
CA ARG A 303 17.61 1.77 -20.58
C ARG A 303 16.96 2.78 -21.52
N TYR A 304 15.65 2.98 -21.33
CA TYR A 304 14.89 4.08 -21.91
C TYR A 304 13.98 4.72 -20.83
N ASP A 305 13.79 6.03 -20.92
CA ASP A 305 13.03 6.82 -19.93
C ASP A 305 11.68 7.27 -20.50
#